data_e92941f704f476ad672df3426c8cde9d
#
_entry.id   e92941f704f476ad672df3426c8cde9d
#
_cell.length_a   1.000
_cell.length_b   1.000
_cell.length_c   1.000
_cell.angle_alpha   90.00
_cell.angle_beta   90.00
_cell.angle_gamma   90.00
#
_symmetry.space_group_name_H-M   'P 1'
#
loop_
_entity.id
_entity.type
_entity.pdbx_description
1 polymer ?
#
loop_
_entity_poly.entity_id
_entity_poly.type
_entity_poly.pdbx_seq_one_letter_code
_entity_poly.pdbx_strand_id
1 'polypeptide(L)'
;MGVTGLGVDIVEIDRMKAALLRRPKMKERLFSAEERAYCEKRSKPEIHYALRFAAKEAVLKALGTGFSGMKFTDVEVVREGTGRPVPRLSGRAAERAEQLGIVELHLSLSFTHSTAVASAVAITEEARPKPKDEPADQMAELAASFKQMRSMLDEVGTEPSGQEE
;
A
#
# COMPACT_ATOMS: atom_id res chain seq x y z
N MET A 1 -23.07 -3.58 -8.43
CA MET A 1 -22.56 -2.82 -7.26
C MET A 1 -21.06 -3.02 -7.10
N GLY A 2 -20.40 -2.06 -7.06
CA GLY A 2 -19.10 -1.62 -7.22
C GLY A 2 -17.96 -2.31 -6.50
N VAL A 3 -17.43 -1.80 -5.40
CA VAL A 3 -16.22 -2.29 -4.72
C VAL A 3 -16.54 -3.55 -3.93
N THR A 4 -15.79 -4.63 -4.15
CA THR A 4 -15.99 -5.90 -3.44
C THR A 4 -15.26 -5.92 -2.11
N GLY A 5 -14.12 -5.24 -2.01
CA GLY A 5 -13.34 -5.16 -0.79
C GLY A 5 -12.45 -3.93 -0.71
N LEU A 6 -12.36 -3.37 0.47
CA LEU A 6 -11.45 -2.28 0.83
C LEU A 6 -10.66 -2.70 2.06
N GLY A 7 -9.36 -2.49 2.02
CA GLY A 7 -8.48 -2.73 3.15
C GLY A 7 -7.53 -1.56 3.38
N VAL A 8 -7.34 -1.20 4.63
CA VAL A 8 -6.36 -0.19 5.06
C VAL A 8 -5.56 -0.75 6.23
N ASP A 9 -4.27 -0.49 6.23
CA ASP A 9 -3.40 -0.83 7.34
C ASP A 9 -2.36 0.24 7.61
N ILE A 10 -1.96 0.35 8.87
CA ILE A 10 -0.99 1.33 9.37
C ILE A 10 0.06 0.59 10.20
N VAL A 11 1.33 0.86 9.94
CA VAL A 11 2.47 0.24 10.63
C VAL A 11 3.44 1.31 11.11
N GLU A 12 3.78 1.28 12.39
CA GLU A 12 4.84 2.10 12.95
C GLU A 12 6.21 1.59 12.48
N ILE A 13 7.00 2.47 11.85
CA ILE A 13 8.29 2.11 11.23
C ILE A 13 9.28 1.63 12.27
N ASP A 14 9.39 2.32 13.42
CA ASP A 14 10.29 1.94 14.50
C ASP A 14 9.93 0.59 15.14
N ARG A 15 8.63 0.30 15.23
CA ARG A 15 8.14 -0.99 15.70
C ARG A 15 8.54 -2.12 14.74
N MET A 16 8.40 -1.91 13.44
CA MET A 16 8.87 -2.86 12.42
C MET A 16 10.38 -3.07 12.52
N LYS A 17 11.16 -2.00 12.60
CA LYS A 17 12.61 -2.04 12.78
C LYS A 17 13.02 -2.87 13.99
N ALA A 18 12.43 -2.58 15.15
CA ALA A 18 12.70 -3.30 16.39
C ALA A 18 12.34 -4.80 16.29
N ALA A 19 11.21 -5.14 15.65
CA ALA A 19 10.77 -6.51 15.46
C ALA A 19 11.74 -7.30 14.57
N LEU A 20 12.20 -6.71 13.47
CA LEU A 20 13.15 -7.34 12.53
C LEU A 20 14.54 -7.54 13.16
N LEU A 21 14.98 -6.62 14.02
CA LEU A 21 16.24 -6.76 14.75
C LEU A 21 16.17 -7.87 15.81
N ARG A 22 15.07 -7.95 16.56
CA ARG A 22 14.89 -8.96 17.61
C ARG A 22 14.65 -10.35 17.05
N ARG A 23 14.07 -10.47 15.87
CA ARG A 23 13.68 -11.74 15.25
C ARG A 23 14.10 -11.78 13.77
N PRO A 24 15.39 -11.97 13.45
CA PRO A 24 15.89 -11.93 12.07
C PRO A 24 15.16 -12.88 11.11
N LYS A 25 14.79 -14.09 11.58
CA LYS A 25 14.02 -15.06 10.80
C LYS A 25 12.61 -14.60 10.42
N MET A 26 12.12 -13.52 11.04
CA MET A 26 10.82 -12.93 10.70
C MET A 26 10.83 -12.36 9.27
N LYS A 27 11.96 -11.83 8.79
CA LYS A 27 12.10 -11.37 7.40
C LYS A 27 11.73 -12.45 6.39
N GLU A 28 12.24 -13.67 6.59
CA GLU A 28 11.99 -14.80 5.69
C GLU A 28 10.55 -15.31 5.77
N ARG A 29 9.94 -15.23 6.94
CA ARG A 29 8.55 -15.66 7.14
C ARG A 29 7.52 -14.70 6.58
N LEU A 30 7.81 -13.40 6.59
CA LEU A 30 6.89 -12.35 6.18
C LEU A 30 7.06 -11.90 4.74
N PHE A 31 8.29 -11.97 4.20
CA PHE A 31 8.63 -11.38 2.92
C PHE A 31 9.30 -12.39 2.00
N SER A 32 8.95 -12.34 0.72
CA SER A 32 9.61 -13.13 -0.31
C SER A 32 11.08 -12.73 -0.48
N ALA A 33 11.85 -13.57 -1.18
CA ALA A 33 13.24 -13.24 -1.50
C ALA A 33 13.34 -11.95 -2.33
N GLU A 34 12.41 -11.74 -3.26
CA GLU A 34 12.34 -10.55 -4.12
C GLU A 34 12.03 -9.29 -3.30
N GLU A 35 11.05 -9.36 -2.39
CA GLU A 35 10.73 -8.26 -1.48
C GLU A 35 11.89 -7.90 -0.57
N ARG A 36 12.58 -8.89 0.00
CA ARG A 36 13.77 -8.67 0.84
C ARG A 36 14.90 -8.01 0.06
N ALA A 37 15.21 -8.53 -1.13
CA ALA A 37 16.24 -7.95 -1.99
C ALA A 37 15.93 -6.49 -2.36
N TYR A 38 14.65 -6.17 -2.60
CA TYR A 38 14.23 -4.80 -2.84
C TYR A 38 14.44 -3.90 -1.61
N CYS A 39 14.01 -4.33 -0.43
CA CYS A 39 14.12 -3.54 0.80
C CYS A 39 15.58 -3.28 1.20
N GLU A 40 16.42 -4.31 1.15
CA GLU A 40 17.83 -4.24 1.57
C GLU A 40 18.69 -3.33 0.67
N LYS A 41 18.27 -3.05 -0.55
CA LYS A 41 18.93 -2.09 -1.45
C LYS A 41 18.65 -0.63 -1.10
N ARG A 42 17.79 -0.35 -0.13
CA ARG A 42 17.37 1.00 0.24
C ARG A 42 18.16 1.53 1.43
N SER A 43 18.36 2.84 1.49
CA SER A 43 19.06 3.50 2.58
C SER A 43 18.39 3.31 3.95
N LYS A 44 17.06 3.15 3.95
CA LYS A 44 16.22 2.90 5.14
C LYS A 44 15.33 1.68 4.89
N PRO A 45 15.86 0.45 4.97
CA PRO A 45 15.11 -0.78 4.68
C PRO A 45 13.84 -0.93 5.51
N GLU A 46 13.87 -0.49 6.77
CA GLU A 46 12.75 -0.56 7.71
C GLU A 46 11.47 0.09 7.20
N ILE A 47 11.58 1.23 6.48
CA ILE A 47 10.44 1.90 5.86
C ILE A 47 9.80 1.00 4.80
N HIS A 48 10.63 0.39 3.97
CA HIS A 48 10.15 -0.45 2.87
C HIS A 48 9.58 -1.79 3.36
N TYR A 49 10.10 -2.33 4.45
CA TYR A 49 9.52 -3.48 5.13
C TYR A 49 8.17 -3.13 5.77
N ALA A 50 8.07 -1.99 6.43
CA ALA A 50 6.82 -1.52 7.03
C ALA A 50 5.72 -1.29 5.96
N LEU A 51 6.08 -0.67 4.84
CA LEU A 51 5.17 -0.46 3.71
C LEU A 51 4.66 -1.78 3.11
N ARG A 52 5.54 -2.77 2.93
CA ARG A 52 5.14 -4.08 2.41
C ARG A 52 4.27 -4.85 3.39
N PHE A 53 4.60 -4.79 4.67
CA PHE A 53 3.78 -5.41 5.70
C PHE A 53 2.38 -4.80 5.72
N ALA A 54 2.27 -3.47 5.77
CA ALA A 54 0.99 -2.77 5.69
C ALA A 54 0.21 -3.12 4.41
N ALA A 55 0.90 -3.22 3.26
CA ALA A 55 0.27 -3.61 2.00
C ALA A 55 -0.33 -5.03 2.05
N LYS A 56 0.40 -6.00 2.60
CA LYS A 56 -0.09 -7.38 2.77
C LYS A 56 -1.34 -7.42 3.66
N GLU A 57 -1.29 -6.74 4.80
CA GLU A 57 -2.44 -6.60 5.71
C GLU A 57 -3.65 -5.94 5.02
N ALA A 58 -3.42 -4.85 4.29
CA ALA A 58 -4.47 -4.17 3.55
C ALA A 58 -5.11 -5.07 2.49
N VAL A 59 -4.31 -5.84 1.74
CA VAL A 59 -4.81 -6.80 0.75
C VAL A 59 -5.66 -7.87 1.44
N LEU A 60 -5.19 -8.47 2.53
CA LEU A 60 -5.94 -9.50 3.25
C LEU A 60 -7.25 -8.98 3.85
N LYS A 61 -7.26 -7.73 4.32
CA LYS A 61 -8.50 -7.04 4.73
C LYS A 61 -9.47 -6.86 3.55
N ALA A 62 -8.96 -6.45 2.39
CA ALA A 62 -9.78 -6.32 1.17
C ALA A 62 -10.36 -7.67 0.71
N LEU A 63 -9.65 -8.79 0.93
CA LEU A 63 -10.12 -10.15 0.66
C LEU A 63 -11.09 -10.68 1.75
N GLY A 64 -11.28 -9.94 2.84
CA GLY A 64 -12.18 -10.31 3.94
C GLY A 64 -11.74 -11.53 4.75
N THR A 65 -10.47 -11.89 4.75
CA THR A 65 -9.98 -13.14 5.35
C THR A 65 -9.12 -12.95 6.57
N GLY A 66 -8.49 -11.79 6.75
CA GLY A 66 -7.38 -11.68 7.68
C GLY A 66 -6.32 -12.74 7.41
N PHE A 67 -5.54 -13.14 8.43
CA PHE A 67 -4.49 -14.18 8.29
C PHE A 67 -4.97 -15.61 8.50
N SER A 68 -6.25 -15.86 8.58
CA SER A 68 -6.77 -17.21 8.88
C SER A 68 -6.35 -18.22 7.81
N GLY A 69 -5.33 -19.02 8.14
CA GLY A 69 -4.81 -20.10 7.29
C GLY A 69 -4.00 -19.64 6.07
N MET A 70 -3.65 -18.36 5.97
CA MET A 70 -2.79 -17.81 4.90
C MET A 70 -1.36 -17.57 5.38
N LYS A 71 -0.42 -17.65 4.45
CA LYS A 71 0.96 -17.23 4.68
C LYS A 71 1.11 -15.77 4.27
N PHE A 72 1.95 -15.02 4.96
CA PHE A 72 2.29 -13.64 4.56
C PHE A 72 2.90 -13.59 3.15
N THR A 73 3.62 -14.63 2.76
CA THR A 73 4.20 -14.78 1.42
C THR A 73 3.18 -15.10 0.33
N ASP A 74 1.93 -15.44 0.68
CA ASP A 74 0.85 -15.62 -0.31
C ASP A 74 0.43 -14.29 -0.94
N VAL A 75 0.79 -13.17 -0.31
CA VAL A 75 0.69 -11.82 -0.87
C VAL A 75 2.08 -11.24 -1.03
N GLU A 76 2.55 -11.05 -2.24
CA GLU A 76 3.84 -10.46 -2.56
C GLU A 76 3.63 -9.07 -3.16
N VAL A 77 4.37 -8.07 -2.70
CA VAL A 77 4.32 -6.71 -3.26
C VAL A 77 5.46 -6.53 -4.24
N VAL A 78 5.12 -6.51 -5.51
CA VAL A 78 6.08 -6.27 -6.60
C VAL A 78 5.92 -4.86 -7.17
N ARG A 79 6.84 -4.44 -8.02
CA ARG A 79 6.74 -3.18 -8.77
C ARG A 79 6.65 -3.46 -10.25
N GLU A 80 5.67 -2.88 -10.90
CA GLU A 80 5.59 -2.84 -12.35
C GLU A 80 6.62 -1.88 -12.96
N GLY A 81 6.80 -1.93 -14.27
CA GLY A 81 7.78 -1.13 -14.99
C GLY A 81 7.65 0.39 -14.76
N THR A 82 6.47 0.88 -14.44
CA THR A 82 6.20 2.28 -14.06
C THR A 82 6.59 2.62 -12.62
N GLY A 83 7.05 1.63 -11.83
CA GLY A 83 7.35 1.78 -10.40
C GLY A 83 6.14 1.66 -9.49
N ARG A 84 4.94 1.41 -10.03
CA ARG A 84 3.70 1.23 -9.27
C ARG A 84 3.77 -0.06 -8.44
N PRO A 85 3.41 -0.03 -7.14
CA PRO A 85 3.29 -1.24 -6.36
C PRO A 85 2.03 -2.02 -6.76
N VAL A 86 2.19 -3.32 -6.97
CA VAL A 86 1.07 -4.22 -7.27
C VAL A 86 1.17 -5.48 -6.40
N PRO A 87 0.05 -6.03 -5.94
CA PRO A 87 0.04 -7.28 -5.21
C PRO A 87 0.05 -8.46 -6.21
N ARG A 88 0.94 -9.41 -5.98
CA ARG A 88 0.94 -10.71 -6.64
C ARG A 88 0.45 -11.74 -5.63
N LEU A 89 -0.64 -12.41 -5.95
CA LEU A 89 -1.25 -13.41 -5.09
C LEU A 89 -0.80 -14.83 -5.46
N SER A 90 -0.65 -15.68 -4.45
CA SER A 90 -0.41 -17.11 -4.58
C SER A 90 -1.13 -17.88 -3.48
N GLY A 91 -1.10 -19.22 -3.55
CA GLY A 91 -1.67 -20.07 -2.51
C GLY A 91 -3.11 -19.68 -2.15
N ARG A 92 -3.40 -19.68 -0.85
CA ARG A 92 -4.77 -19.40 -0.36
C ARG A 92 -5.25 -17.99 -0.62
N ALA A 93 -4.37 -17.00 -0.73
CA ALA A 93 -4.77 -15.65 -1.09
C ALA A 93 -5.30 -15.57 -2.53
N ALA A 94 -4.66 -16.28 -3.47
CA ALA A 94 -5.11 -16.38 -4.84
C ALA A 94 -6.46 -17.14 -4.94
N GLU A 95 -6.58 -18.28 -4.27
CA GLU A 95 -7.83 -19.06 -4.21
C GLU A 95 -9.00 -18.21 -3.67
N ARG A 96 -8.72 -17.40 -2.66
CA ARG A 96 -9.74 -16.53 -2.08
C ARG A 96 -10.15 -15.41 -3.02
N ALA A 97 -9.22 -14.80 -3.71
CA ALA A 97 -9.50 -13.78 -4.72
C ALA A 97 -10.37 -14.34 -5.85
N GLU A 98 -10.07 -15.57 -6.31
CA GLU A 98 -10.87 -16.28 -7.31
C GLU A 98 -12.30 -16.56 -6.81
N GLN A 99 -12.44 -17.08 -5.59
CA GLN A 99 -13.76 -17.33 -4.97
C GLN A 99 -14.63 -16.07 -4.88
N LEU A 100 -14.00 -14.91 -4.69
CA LEU A 100 -14.69 -13.62 -4.64
C LEU A 100 -14.92 -12.99 -6.01
N GLY A 101 -14.42 -13.61 -7.08
CA GLY A 101 -14.51 -13.08 -8.45
C GLY A 101 -13.69 -11.79 -8.64
N ILE A 102 -12.61 -11.62 -7.88
CA ILE A 102 -11.75 -10.44 -7.96
C ILE A 102 -10.89 -10.54 -9.22
N VAL A 103 -11.00 -9.52 -10.07
CA VAL A 103 -10.23 -9.39 -11.32
C VAL A 103 -9.12 -8.37 -11.24
N GLU A 104 -9.22 -7.41 -10.32
CA GLU A 104 -8.19 -6.38 -10.10
C GLU A 104 -7.96 -6.13 -8.62
N LEU A 105 -6.70 -5.90 -8.26
CA LEU A 105 -6.28 -5.45 -6.95
C LEU A 105 -5.37 -4.23 -7.12
N HIS A 106 -5.77 -3.13 -6.51
CA HIS A 106 -4.99 -1.89 -6.53
C HIS A 106 -4.41 -1.61 -5.16
N LEU A 107 -3.15 -1.15 -5.13
CA LEU A 107 -2.44 -0.73 -3.93
C LEU A 107 -2.07 0.75 -4.01
N SER A 108 -2.23 1.44 -2.89
CA SER A 108 -1.64 2.75 -2.65
C SER A 108 -0.83 2.70 -1.36
N LEU A 109 0.40 3.21 -1.42
CA LEU A 109 1.34 3.21 -0.30
C LEU A 109 1.78 4.63 -0.01
N SER A 110 1.84 4.98 1.26
CA SER A 110 2.36 6.27 1.73
C SER A 110 3.09 6.09 3.05
N PHE A 111 3.97 7.01 3.38
CA PHE A 111 4.65 7.00 4.68
C PHE A 111 5.01 8.40 5.14
N THR A 112 5.11 8.55 6.45
CA THR A 112 5.71 9.69 7.14
C THR A 112 7.05 9.26 7.74
N HIS A 113 7.67 10.13 8.54
CA HIS A 113 8.90 9.79 9.28
C HIS A 113 8.70 8.62 10.28
N SER A 114 7.48 8.39 10.78
CA SER A 114 7.19 7.39 11.82
C SER A 114 6.24 6.27 11.38
N THR A 115 5.45 6.48 10.32
CA THR A 115 4.32 5.61 10.01
C THR A 115 4.27 5.26 8.52
N ALA A 116 4.08 3.99 8.22
CA ALA A 116 3.78 3.46 6.89
C ALA A 116 2.27 3.14 6.80
N VAL A 117 1.65 3.53 5.70
CA VAL A 117 0.22 3.31 5.43
C VAL A 117 0.07 2.60 4.10
N ALA A 118 -0.86 1.67 4.03
CA ALA A 118 -1.28 1.04 2.79
C ALA A 118 -2.80 0.99 2.68
N SER A 119 -3.30 1.17 1.48
CA SER A 119 -4.68 0.88 1.13
C SER A 119 -4.75 -0.07 -0.06
N ALA A 120 -5.72 -0.98 -0.02
CA ALA A 120 -5.99 -1.95 -1.07
C ALA A 120 -7.46 -1.89 -1.49
N VAL A 121 -7.71 -1.96 -2.77
CA VAL A 121 -9.06 -2.05 -3.34
C VAL A 121 -9.14 -3.30 -4.19
N ALA A 122 -10.13 -4.15 -3.91
CA ALA A 122 -10.45 -5.34 -4.67
C ALA A 122 -11.67 -5.08 -5.54
N ILE A 123 -11.55 -5.37 -6.83
CA ILE A 123 -12.55 -5.08 -7.87
C ILE A 123 -12.95 -6.38 -8.56
N THR A 124 -14.26 -6.60 -8.68
CA THR A 124 -14.84 -7.65 -9.53
C THR A 124 -15.15 -7.09 -10.92
N GLU A 125 -15.41 -7.97 -11.90
CA GLU A 125 -15.77 -7.53 -13.26
C GLU A 125 -17.00 -6.61 -13.28
N GLU A 126 -18.00 -6.87 -12.43
CA GLU A 126 -19.19 -6.02 -12.31
C GLU A 126 -18.88 -4.63 -11.74
N ALA A 127 -17.80 -4.53 -10.94
CA ALA A 127 -17.36 -3.32 -10.31
C ALA A 127 -16.39 -2.49 -11.16
N ARG A 128 -15.91 -3.07 -12.24
CA ARG A 128 -14.92 -2.43 -13.11
C ARG A 128 -15.47 -1.13 -13.66
N PRO A 129 -14.79 0.01 -13.44
CA PRO A 129 -15.23 1.28 -14.02
C PRO A 129 -15.27 1.14 -15.54
N LYS A 130 -16.43 1.43 -16.13
CA LYS A 130 -16.48 1.57 -17.59
C LYS A 130 -15.65 2.78 -17.98
N PRO A 131 -14.88 2.72 -19.08
CA PRO A 131 -14.17 3.88 -19.59
C PRO A 131 -15.16 5.03 -19.71
N LYS A 132 -14.93 6.12 -19.00
CA LYS A 132 -15.62 7.37 -19.26
C LYS A 132 -14.86 8.06 -20.37
N ASP A 133 -15.57 8.48 -21.40
CA ASP A 133 -15.05 9.40 -22.41
C ASP A 133 -14.94 10.82 -21.80
N GLU A 134 -14.18 10.95 -20.71
CA GLU A 134 -13.87 12.26 -20.15
C GLU A 134 -12.64 12.84 -20.89
N PRO A 135 -12.74 14.07 -21.39
CA PRO A 135 -11.61 14.73 -22.05
C PRO A 135 -10.40 14.76 -21.10
N ALA A 136 -9.23 14.35 -21.60
CA ALA A 136 -7.99 14.33 -20.83
C ALA A 136 -7.65 15.69 -20.16
N ASP A 137 -8.12 16.78 -20.74
CA ASP A 137 -7.92 18.14 -20.26
C ASP A 137 -8.58 18.40 -18.89
N GLN A 138 -9.78 17.87 -18.64
CA GLN A 138 -10.47 18.09 -17.35
C GLN A 138 -9.78 17.39 -16.19
N MET A 139 -9.22 16.18 -16.42
CA MET A 139 -8.45 15.46 -15.41
C MET A 139 -7.12 16.17 -15.10
N ALA A 140 -6.49 16.78 -16.11
CA ALA A 140 -5.25 17.53 -15.93
C ALA A 140 -5.49 18.82 -15.12
N GLU A 141 -6.58 19.55 -15.37
CA GLU A 141 -6.98 20.75 -14.63
C GLU A 141 -7.31 20.42 -13.17
N LEU A 142 -8.05 19.33 -12.93
CA LEU A 142 -8.39 18.87 -11.58
C LEU A 142 -7.14 18.48 -10.79
N ALA A 143 -6.23 17.74 -11.40
CA ALA A 143 -4.97 17.35 -10.78
C ALA A 143 -4.09 18.57 -10.44
N ALA A 144 -4.03 19.57 -11.32
CA ALA A 144 -3.32 20.82 -11.08
C ALA A 144 -3.91 21.60 -9.90
N SER A 145 -5.25 21.68 -9.82
CA SER A 145 -5.97 22.32 -8.72
C SER A 145 -5.70 21.66 -7.37
N PHE A 146 -5.72 20.33 -7.30
CA PHE A 146 -5.38 19.59 -6.08
C PHE A 146 -3.94 19.82 -5.65
N LYS A 147 -3.00 19.84 -6.60
CA LYS A 147 -1.58 20.09 -6.31
C LYS A 147 -1.37 21.50 -5.74
N GLN A 148 -2.07 22.49 -6.27
CA GLN A 148 -2.01 23.86 -5.78
C GLN A 148 -2.58 23.99 -4.37
N MET A 149 -3.74 23.40 -4.09
CA MET A 149 -4.32 23.39 -2.74
C MET A 149 -3.40 22.72 -1.71
N ARG A 150 -2.75 21.62 -2.08
CA ARG A 150 -1.81 20.93 -1.20
C ARG A 150 -0.59 21.81 -0.89
N SER A 151 -0.05 22.52 -1.89
CA SER A 151 1.06 23.46 -1.68
C SER A 151 0.69 24.58 -0.68
N MET A 152 -0.54 25.11 -0.77
CA MET A 152 -1.02 26.13 0.17
C MET A 152 -1.11 25.60 1.60
N LEU A 153 -1.51 24.33 1.79
CA LEU A 153 -1.55 23.71 3.12
C LEU A 153 -0.14 23.50 3.69
N ASP A 154 0.81 23.16 2.86
CA ASP A 154 2.20 22.98 3.27
C ASP A 154 2.85 24.32 3.68
N GLU A 155 2.49 25.43 3.02
CA GLU A 155 2.94 26.78 3.35
C GLU A 155 2.40 27.27 4.70
N VAL A 156 1.13 27.01 5.00
CA VAL A 156 0.50 27.39 6.29
C VAL A 156 1.11 26.62 7.47
N GLY A 157 1.60 25.40 7.24
CA GLY A 157 2.26 24.56 8.27
C GLY A 157 3.69 24.99 8.61
N THR A 158 4.30 25.93 7.89
CA THR A 158 5.69 26.37 8.05
C THR A 158 5.85 27.74 8.72
N GLU A 159 4.80 28.34 9.27
CA GLU A 159 4.94 29.57 10.04
C GLU A 159 5.82 29.30 11.30
N PRO A 160 6.94 30.03 11.48
CA PRO A 160 7.75 29.88 12.66
C PRO A 160 6.95 30.39 13.87
N SER A 161 6.75 29.52 14.86
CA SER A 161 6.27 29.92 16.19
C SER A 161 7.07 31.13 16.67
N GLY A 162 6.39 32.28 16.76
CA GLY A 162 6.97 33.55 17.16
C GLY A 162 7.71 33.44 18.49
N GLN A 163 8.82 34.11 18.53
CA GLN A 163 9.57 34.43 19.73
C GLN A 163 8.63 35.16 20.70
N GLU A 164 8.35 34.54 21.82
CA GLU A 164 7.90 35.25 23.01
C GLU A 164 9.15 35.63 23.83
N GLU A 165 9.33 36.93 23.97
CA GLU A 165 10.24 37.56 24.91
C GLU A 165 9.81 37.29 26.37
#